data_1c93e9f1c1a177e2223b9b336bb11b40
#
_entry.id   1c93e9f1c1a177e2223b9b336bb11b40
#
_cell.length_a   1.000
_cell.length_b   1.000
_cell.length_c   1.000
_cell.angle_alpha   90.00
_cell.angle_beta   90.00
_cell.angle_gamma   90.00
#
_symmetry.space_group_name_H-M   'P 1'
#
loop_
_entity.id
_entity.type
_entity.pdbx_description
1 polymer ?
#
loop_
_entity_poly.entity_id
_entity_poly.type
_entity_poly.pdbx_seq_one_letter_code
_entity_poly.pdbx_strand_id
1 'polypeptide(L)'
;KYSGAYQYLLDCYDVLVPKCLNGGKGRDIKNATADNWYQYGRTQALTAFVNTPKLIVRVLSKEPMYAYDKNDMLIASGGTAGYCAIAELPDSKYDLFYIQAWLNHPYTEKLFQIMGSDFEGGFIARGTYLLKKIPFVELDFNDKTQKSLYESVVMASKQVYELNERLEKRKDKA
;
A
#
# COMPACT_ATOMS: atom_id res chain seq x y z
N LYS A 1 22.24 -16.24 -10.55
CA LYS A 1 22.66 -15.05 -9.77
C LYS A 1 22.71 -15.35 -8.27
N TYR A 2 21.87 -16.29 -7.78
CA TYR A 2 21.77 -16.68 -6.36
C TYR A 2 21.83 -18.19 -6.21
N SER A 3 22.99 -18.79 -6.60
CA SER A 3 23.17 -20.25 -6.64
C SER A 3 22.92 -20.94 -5.29
N GLY A 4 23.39 -20.35 -4.20
CA GLY A 4 23.16 -20.91 -2.86
C GLY A 4 21.69 -20.92 -2.44
N ALA A 5 20.93 -19.85 -2.76
CA ALA A 5 19.49 -19.81 -2.49
C ALA A 5 18.74 -20.84 -3.34
N TYR A 6 19.13 -21.02 -4.60
CA TYR A 6 18.50 -22.02 -5.46
C TYR A 6 18.80 -23.44 -4.97
N GLN A 7 20.03 -23.74 -4.54
CA GLN A 7 20.39 -25.03 -3.96
C GLN A 7 19.55 -25.33 -2.71
N TYR A 8 19.41 -24.34 -1.81
CA TYR A 8 18.54 -24.49 -0.63
C TYR A 8 17.08 -24.81 -1.01
N LEU A 9 16.55 -24.17 -2.05
CA LEU A 9 15.20 -24.47 -2.53
C LEU A 9 15.10 -25.88 -3.11
N LEU A 10 16.14 -26.37 -3.80
CA LEU A 10 16.20 -27.75 -4.30
C LEU A 10 16.23 -28.77 -3.15
N ASP A 11 16.99 -28.50 -2.10
CA ASP A 11 17.05 -29.36 -0.91
C ASP A 11 15.68 -29.45 -0.21
N CYS A 12 14.82 -28.43 -0.39
CA CYS A 12 13.46 -28.37 0.13
C CYS A 12 12.39 -28.78 -0.92
N TYR A 13 12.78 -29.35 -2.06
CA TYR A 13 11.88 -29.61 -3.18
C TYR A 13 10.61 -30.38 -2.80
N ASP A 14 10.75 -31.47 -2.05
CA ASP A 14 9.62 -32.33 -1.66
C ASP A 14 8.51 -31.60 -0.89
N VAL A 15 8.91 -30.57 -0.11
CA VAL A 15 7.98 -29.72 0.66
C VAL A 15 7.42 -28.59 -0.20
N LEU A 16 8.22 -28.09 -1.14
CA LEU A 16 7.90 -26.89 -1.93
C LEU A 16 7.22 -27.19 -3.26
N VAL A 17 7.27 -28.42 -3.75
CA VAL A 17 6.75 -28.79 -5.08
C VAL A 17 5.25 -28.47 -5.22
N PRO A 18 4.83 -27.80 -6.30
CA PRO A 18 3.43 -27.50 -6.57
C PRO A 18 2.60 -28.75 -6.90
N LYS A 19 1.32 -28.72 -6.53
CA LYS A 19 0.34 -29.79 -6.81
C LYS A 19 0.28 -30.18 -8.30
N CYS A 20 0.37 -29.19 -9.20
CA CYS A 20 0.32 -29.43 -10.64
C CYS A 20 1.53 -30.21 -11.19
N LEU A 21 2.64 -30.24 -10.44
CA LEU A 21 3.85 -31.00 -10.82
C LEU A 21 4.04 -32.27 -10.01
N ASN A 22 3.17 -32.54 -9.03
CA ASN A 22 3.34 -33.65 -8.09
C ASN A 22 2.02 -34.48 -7.87
N GLY A 23 1.33 -34.78 -8.93
CA GLY A 23 0.14 -35.67 -8.86
C GLY A 23 -0.95 -35.16 -7.90
N GLY A 24 -1.10 -33.85 -7.74
CA GLY A 24 -2.11 -33.25 -6.88
C GLY A 24 -1.69 -33.05 -5.42
N LYS A 25 -0.47 -33.42 -5.03
CA LYS A 25 0.09 -33.22 -3.68
C LYS A 25 1.06 -32.07 -3.68
N GLY A 26 1.02 -31.24 -2.63
CA GLY A 26 1.94 -30.09 -2.46
C GLY A 26 1.24 -28.75 -2.43
N ARG A 27 1.97 -27.67 -2.72
CA ARG A 27 1.47 -26.30 -2.66
C ARG A 27 0.48 -25.97 -3.79
N ASP A 28 -0.52 -25.15 -3.48
CA ASP A 28 -1.50 -24.71 -4.46
C ASP A 28 -0.98 -23.51 -5.27
N ILE A 29 -0.12 -23.80 -6.24
CA ILE A 29 0.42 -22.83 -7.19
C ILE A 29 -0.11 -23.16 -8.57
N LYS A 30 -0.84 -22.22 -9.17
CA LYS A 30 -1.34 -22.37 -10.54
C LYS A 30 -0.24 -22.02 -11.53
N ASN A 31 -0.21 -22.74 -12.65
CA ASN A 31 0.72 -22.51 -13.77
C ASN A 31 2.21 -22.63 -13.40
N ALA A 32 2.54 -23.43 -12.39
CA ALA A 32 3.94 -23.75 -12.11
C ALA A 32 4.49 -24.71 -13.18
N THR A 33 5.77 -24.51 -13.53
CA THR A 33 6.57 -25.34 -14.43
C THR A 33 7.80 -25.85 -13.71
N ALA A 34 8.56 -26.73 -14.34
CA ALA A 34 9.84 -27.21 -13.82
C ALA A 34 10.85 -26.07 -13.56
N ASP A 35 10.74 -24.96 -14.29
CA ASP A 35 11.66 -23.82 -14.17
C ASP A 35 11.26 -22.80 -13.11
N ASN A 36 9.97 -22.83 -12.68
CA ASN A 36 9.44 -21.81 -11.77
C ASN A 36 8.70 -22.39 -10.55
N TRP A 37 8.85 -23.67 -10.26
CA TRP A 37 8.17 -24.41 -9.18
C TRP A 37 8.32 -23.78 -7.80
N TYR A 38 9.39 -23.04 -7.56
CA TYR A 38 9.70 -22.37 -6.30
C TYR A 38 9.01 -21.02 -6.11
N GLN A 39 8.26 -20.55 -7.08
CA GLN A 39 7.56 -19.26 -7.01
C GLN A 39 6.57 -19.20 -5.84
N TYR A 40 6.26 -17.97 -5.45
CA TYR A 40 5.18 -17.71 -4.50
C TYR A 40 3.85 -18.17 -5.04
N GLY A 41 3.01 -18.78 -4.20
CA GLY A 41 1.67 -19.19 -4.56
C GLY A 41 0.73 -18.02 -4.87
N ARG A 42 1.04 -16.85 -4.34
CA ARG A 42 0.35 -15.59 -4.63
C ARG A 42 1.39 -14.49 -4.79
N THR A 43 1.31 -13.72 -5.84
CA THR A 43 2.23 -12.60 -6.12
C THR A 43 2.09 -11.45 -5.12
N GLN A 44 0.98 -11.40 -4.38
CA GLN A 44 0.64 -10.34 -3.42
C GLN A 44 0.80 -8.93 -3.98
N ALA A 45 0.66 -8.78 -5.29
CA ALA A 45 0.83 -7.53 -6.03
C ALA A 45 2.19 -6.82 -5.80
N LEU A 46 3.25 -7.56 -5.48
CA LEU A 46 4.58 -7.01 -5.20
C LEU A 46 5.12 -6.12 -6.33
N THR A 47 4.75 -6.41 -7.57
CA THR A 47 5.19 -5.65 -8.74
C THR A 47 4.19 -4.58 -9.20
N ALA A 48 3.01 -4.49 -8.58
CA ALA A 48 1.93 -3.64 -9.06
C ALA A 48 2.26 -2.14 -9.00
N PHE A 49 3.15 -1.73 -8.09
CA PHE A 49 3.49 -0.33 -7.83
C PHE A 49 5.01 -0.09 -7.88
N VAL A 50 5.74 -0.90 -8.65
CA VAL A 50 7.17 -0.69 -8.89
C VAL A 50 7.36 0.59 -9.70
N ASN A 51 8.35 1.41 -9.32
CA ASN A 51 8.66 2.70 -9.94
C ASN A 51 7.47 3.69 -9.97
N THR A 52 6.54 3.57 -9.02
CA THR A 52 5.34 4.41 -8.96
C THR A 52 5.26 5.09 -7.60
N PRO A 53 5.23 6.43 -7.54
CA PRO A 53 4.93 7.15 -6.30
C PRO A 53 3.56 6.74 -5.76
N LYS A 54 3.47 6.55 -4.44
CA LYS A 54 2.28 5.99 -3.82
C LYS A 54 2.12 6.41 -2.36
N LEU A 55 0.89 6.36 -1.87
CA LEU A 55 0.62 6.36 -0.43
C LEU A 55 0.55 4.92 0.07
N ILE A 56 1.33 4.62 1.07
CA ILE A 56 1.28 3.36 1.81
C ILE A 56 0.26 3.51 2.93
N VAL A 57 -0.72 2.62 2.94
CA VAL A 57 -1.80 2.60 3.92
C VAL A 57 -1.65 1.36 4.80
N ARG A 58 -1.55 1.56 6.10
CA ARG A 58 -1.61 0.46 7.06
C ARG A 58 -3.06 0.00 7.19
N VAL A 59 -3.32 -1.26 6.80
CA VAL A 59 -4.69 -1.79 6.74
C VAL A 59 -5.36 -1.87 8.11
N LEU A 60 -4.61 -2.20 9.14
CA LEU A 60 -5.12 -2.27 10.51
C LEU A 60 -4.26 -1.42 11.45
N SER A 61 -4.82 -0.34 12.00
CA SER A 61 -4.11 0.58 12.90
C SER A 61 -5.07 1.29 13.84
N LYS A 62 -4.59 1.73 15.00
CA LYS A 62 -5.35 2.59 15.92
C LYS A 62 -5.48 3.98 15.35
N GLU A 63 -4.35 4.54 14.93
CA GLU A 63 -4.28 5.88 14.35
C GLU A 63 -4.19 5.82 12.82
N PRO A 64 -4.64 6.86 12.11
CA PRO A 64 -4.43 7.00 10.67
C PRO A 64 -2.94 6.92 10.33
N MET A 65 -2.57 6.07 9.38
CA MET A 65 -1.18 5.92 8.94
C MET A 65 -1.13 5.85 7.42
N TYR A 66 -0.81 6.99 6.81
CA TYR A 66 -0.70 7.17 5.37
C TYR A 66 0.65 7.79 5.05
N ALA A 67 1.61 6.96 4.61
CA ALA A 67 2.96 7.40 4.30
C ALA A 67 3.14 7.59 2.79
N TYR A 68 3.70 8.74 2.39
CA TYR A 68 4.09 8.94 0.99
C TYR A 68 5.42 8.24 0.72
N ASP A 69 5.45 7.41 -0.31
CA ASP A 69 6.65 6.71 -0.78
C ASP A 69 7.01 7.16 -2.19
N LYS A 70 8.20 7.76 -2.29
CA LYS A 70 8.84 8.10 -3.58
C LYS A 70 9.98 7.14 -3.94
N ASN A 71 10.39 6.28 -3.00
CA ASN A 71 11.60 5.48 -3.08
C ASN A 71 11.37 4.06 -3.58
N ASP A 72 10.19 3.82 -4.15
CA ASP A 72 9.83 2.54 -4.76
C ASP A 72 9.82 1.35 -3.76
N MET A 73 9.29 1.58 -2.57
CA MET A 73 9.12 0.51 -1.59
C MET A 73 8.20 -0.58 -2.12
N LEU A 74 8.64 -1.81 -2.03
CA LEU A 74 7.82 -2.98 -2.35
C LEU A 74 6.90 -3.29 -1.17
N ILE A 75 5.60 -3.35 -1.45
CA ILE A 75 4.58 -3.62 -0.44
C ILE A 75 3.91 -4.94 -0.75
N ALA A 76 4.01 -5.89 0.18
CA ALA A 76 3.20 -7.09 0.11
C ALA A 76 1.76 -6.74 0.47
N SER A 77 0.86 -6.78 -0.51
CA SER A 77 -0.58 -6.71 -0.28
C SER A 77 -1.03 -8.01 0.38
N GLY A 78 -1.58 -7.95 1.57
CA GLY A 78 -2.05 -9.18 2.17
C GLY A 78 -2.81 -9.05 3.47
N GLY A 79 -4.02 -9.60 3.49
CA GLY A 79 -4.80 -9.86 4.68
C GLY A 79 -5.19 -8.62 5.50
N THR A 80 -5.64 -8.86 6.71
CA THR A 80 -6.11 -7.84 7.65
C THR A 80 -4.99 -7.08 8.37
N ALA A 81 -3.75 -7.59 8.35
CA ALA A 81 -2.62 -7.01 9.07
C ALA A 81 -1.52 -6.45 8.16
N GLY A 82 -1.77 -6.40 6.85
CA GLY A 82 -0.80 -5.93 5.86
C GLY A 82 -0.89 -4.44 5.56
N TYR A 83 -0.38 -4.11 4.39
CA TYR A 83 -0.43 -2.77 3.81
C TYR A 83 -1.18 -2.82 2.48
N CYS A 84 -1.74 -1.70 2.07
CA CYS A 84 -2.16 -1.47 0.70
C CYS A 84 -1.59 -0.15 0.20
N ALA A 85 -1.70 0.12 -1.10
CA ALA A 85 -1.18 1.33 -1.70
C ALA A 85 -2.27 2.07 -2.48
N ILE A 86 -2.14 3.39 -2.53
CA ILE A 86 -2.89 4.29 -3.40
C ILE A 86 -1.87 4.94 -4.31
N ALA A 87 -2.07 4.81 -5.63
CA ALA A 87 -1.26 5.49 -6.64
C ALA A 87 -2.15 6.34 -7.55
N GLU A 88 -1.58 7.35 -8.15
CA GLU A 88 -2.28 8.16 -9.14
C GLU A 88 -2.49 7.38 -10.43
N LEU A 89 -3.64 7.58 -11.04
CA LEU A 89 -3.85 7.20 -12.44
C LEU A 89 -3.22 8.28 -13.34
N PRO A 90 -2.83 7.95 -14.58
CA PRO A 90 -2.20 8.90 -15.50
C PRO A 90 -3.03 10.17 -15.77
N ASP A 91 -4.36 10.07 -15.64
CA ASP A 91 -5.34 11.15 -15.85
C ASP A 91 -5.93 11.67 -14.53
N SER A 92 -5.32 11.36 -13.39
CA SER A 92 -5.77 11.82 -12.07
C SER A 92 -5.77 13.34 -12.00
N LYS A 93 -6.86 13.90 -11.49
CA LYS A 93 -6.97 15.33 -11.19
C LYS A 93 -6.40 15.69 -9.82
N TYR A 94 -6.13 14.68 -8.99
CA TYR A 94 -5.76 14.85 -7.58
C TYR A 94 -4.35 14.34 -7.33
N ASP A 95 -3.52 15.20 -6.75
CA ASP A 95 -2.17 14.89 -6.26
C ASP A 95 -2.26 13.99 -5.00
N LEU A 96 -1.33 13.07 -4.83
CA LEU A 96 -1.28 12.17 -3.66
C LEU A 96 -1.19 12.92 -2.33
N PHE A 97 -0.58 14.09 -2.30
CA PHE A 97 -0.52 14.89 -1.07
C PHE A 97 -1.89 15.46 -0.68
N TYR A 98 -2.75 15.77 -1.66
CA TYR A 98 -4.14 16.11 -1.38
C TYR A 98 -4.91 14.91 -0.83
N ILE A 99 -4.76 13.74 -1.47
CA ILE A 99 -5.37 12.49 -1.01
C ILE A 99 -4.92 12.15 0.42
N GLN A 100 -3.62 12.32 0.71
CA GLN A 100 -3.06 12.10 2.04
C GLN A 100 -3.68 13.04 3.08
N ALA A 101 -3.79 14.34 2.77
CA ALA A 101 -4.42 15.32 3.65
C ALA A 101 -5.89 15.00 3.91
N TRP A 102 -6.63 14.64 2.86
CA TRP A 102 -8.03 14.23 2.96
C TRP A 102 -8.20 12.96 3.81
N LEU A 103 -7.34 11.95 3.64
CA LEU A 103 -7.36 10.73 4.44
C LEU A 103 -7.06 10.99 5.92
N ASN A 104 -6.16 11.94 6.22
CA ASN A 104 -5.82 12.34 7.60
C ASN A 104 -6.85 13.30 8.23
N HIS A 105 -7.86 13.73 7.47
CA HIS A 105 -8.85 14.67 8.01
C HIS A 105 -9.74 13.99 9.06
N PRO A 106 -10.05 14.64 10.18
CA PRO A 106 -10.86 14.06 11.27
C PRO A 106 -12.23 13.51 10.82
N TYR A 107 -12.88 14.13 9.84
CA TYR A 107 -14.14 13.60 9.29
C TYR A 107 -13.94 12.30 8.52
N THR A 108 -12.87 12.18 7.77
CA THR A 108 -12.52 10.93 7.06
C THR A 108 -12.26 9.81 8.07
N GLU A 109 -11.55 10.11 9.16
CA GLU A 109 -11.34 9.15 10.23
C GLU A 109 -12.67 8.70 10.89
N LYS A 110 -13.59 9.62 11.13
CA LYS A 110 -14.95 9.26 11.59
C LYS A 110 -15.70 8.37 10.62
N LEU A 111 -15.55 8.59 9.31
CA LEU A 111 -16.15 7.71 8.32
C LEU A 111 -15.57 6.30 8.40
N PHE A 112 -14.26 6.15 8.59
CA PHE A 112 -13.63 4.85 8.82
C PHE A 112 -14.16 4.17 10.07
N GLN A 113 -14.38 4.91 11.16
CA GLN A 113 -14.96 4.38 12.39
C GLN A 113 -16.40 3.90 12.21
N ILE A 114 -17.21 4.64 11.45
CA ILE A 114 -18.62 4.30 11.22
C ILE A 114 -18.79 3.16 10.22
N MET A 115 -17.99 3.17 9.14
CA MET A 115 -18.14 2.23 8.01
C MET A 115 -17.25 1.00 8.15
N GLY A 116 -16.24 1.06 9.00
CA GLY A 116 -15.27 0.01 9.23
C GLY A 116 -15.73 -1.03 10.23
N SER A 117 -14.89 -2.04 10.41
CA SER A 117 -15.05 -3.02 11.48
C SER A 117 -14.09 -2.66 12.61
N ASP A 118 -14.61 -2.57 13.80
CA ASP A 118 -13.80 -2.44 15.00
C ASP A 118 -13.16 -3.79 15.35
N PHE A 119 -11.88 -3.74 15.68
CA PHE A 119 -11.13 -4.88 16.18
C PHE A 119 -10.78 -4.66 17.64
N GLU A 120 -10.58 -5.76 18.37
CA GLU A 120 -10.17 -5.72 19.76
C GLU A 120 -8.96 -4.79 19.97
N GLY A 121 -8.98 -4.01 21.04
CA GLY A 121 -7.93 -3.05 21.37
C GLY A 121 -8.00 -1.71 20.62
N GLY A 122 -9.13 -1.39 19.99
CA GLY A 122 -9.36 -0.10 19.31
C GLY A 122 -8.68 0.04 17.95
N PHE A 123 -8.40 -1.08 17.30
CA PHE A 123 -7.91 -1.07 15.92
C PHE A 123 -9.07 -0.92 14.93
N ILE A 124 -8.82 -0.17 13.87
CA ILE A 124 -9.79 0.08 12.79
C ILE A 124 -9.19 -0.43 11.48
N ALA A 125 -10.01 -1.16 10.71
CA ALA A 125 -9.62 -1.60 9.38
C ALA A 125 -9.73 -0.44 8.37
N ARG A 126 -8.65 -0.20 7.59
CA ARG A 126 -8.56 0.83 6.53
C ARG A 126 -8.15 0.22 5.19
N GLY A 127 -8.57 -1.03 4.95
CA GLY A 127 -8.19 -1.76 3.75
C GLY A 127 -8.88 -1.27 2.48
N THR A 128 -8.44 -1.81 1.34
CA THR A 128 -8.89 -1.45 -0.02
C THR A 128 -10.41 -1.45 -0.18
N TYR A 129 -11.10 -2.39 0.47
CA TYR A 129 -12.57 -2.46 0.42
C TYR A 129 -13.23 -1.19 0.97
N LEU A 130 -12.71 -0.67 2.07
CA LEU A 130 -13.25 0.51 2.73
C LEU A 130 -12.83 1.79 2.01
N LEU A 131 -11.54 1.88 1.63
CA LEU A 131 -11.01 2.99 0.83
C LEU A 131 -11.82 3.25 -0.44
N LYS A 132 -12.32 2.19 -1.09
CA LYS A 132 -13.17 2.29 -2.29
C LYS A 132 -14.60 2.76 -2.01
N LYS A 133 -15.05 2.70 -0.77
CA LYS A 133 -16.43 3.03 -0.37
C LYS A 133 -16.57 4.38 0.33
N ILE A 134 -15.47 4.89 0.89
CA ILE A 134 -15.50 6.19 1.56
C ILE A 134 -15.86 7.26 0.55
N PRO A 135 -16.89 8.08 0.84
CA PRO A 135 -17.27 9.19 -0.01
C PRO A 135 -16.10 10.15 -0.18
N PHE A 136 -15.72 10.41 -1.42
CA PHE A 136 -14.72 11.42 -1.76
C PHE A 136 -15.45 12.64 -2.33
N VAL A 137 -15.10 13.83 -1.83
CA VAL A 137 -15.68 15.07 -2.32
C VAL A 137 -14.95 15.51 -3.57
N GLU A 138 -15.61 15.43 -4.71
CA GLU A 138 -15.07 15.96 -5.95
C GLU A 138 -15.07 17.49 -5.94
N LEU A 139 -13.96 18.07 -6.38
CA LEU A 139 -13.79 19.52 -6.48
C LEU A 139 -14.11 19.97 -7.91
N ASP A 140 -14.77 21.11 -8.02
CA ASP A 140 -14.92 21.82 -9.29
C ASP A 140 -13.67 22.70 -9.52
N PHE A 141 -12.79 22.24 -10.39
CA PHE A 141 -11.55 22.97 -10.74
C PHE A 141 -11.80 24.21 -11.64
N ASN A 142 -13.03 24.43 -12.09
CA ASN A 142 -13.43 25.69 -12.75
C ASN A 142 -13.77 26.76 -11.70
N ASP A 143 -14.15 26.37 -10.49
CA ASP A 143 -14.28 27.28 -9.35
C ASP A 143 -12.91 27.68 -8.83
N LYS A 144 -12.58 28.96 -8.98
CA LYS A 144 -11.27 29.51 -8.56
C LYS A 144 -11.01 29.34 -7.07
N THR A 145 -12.04 29.39 -6.24
CA THR A 145 -11.90 29.24 -4.78
C THR A 145 -11.56 27.81 -4.44
N GLN A 146 -12.28 26.84 -4.97
CA GLN A 146 -11.98 25.42 -4.73
C GLN A 146 -10.59 25.03 -5.25
N LYS A 147 -10.23 25.51 -6.44
CA LYS A 147 -8.89 25.28 -7.01
C LYS A 147 -7.80 25.87 -6.13
N SER A 148 -7.94 27.10 -5.67
CA SER A 148 -6.96 27.77 -4.79
C SER A 148 -6.80 27.05 -3.45
N LEU A 149 -7.91 26.58 -2.86
CA LEU A 149 -7.87 25.79 -1.62
C LEU A 149 -7.16 24.45 -1.84
N TYR A 150 -7.47 23.76 -2.92
CA TYR A 150 -6.78 22.52 -3.31
C TYR A 150 -5.26 22.73 -3.42
N GLU A 151 -4.82 23.74 -4.17
CA GLU A 151 -3.41 24.07 -4.37
C GLU A 151 -2.71 24.39 -3.03
N SER A 152 -3.41 25.10 -2.14
CA SER A 152 -2.90 25.44 -0.80
C SER A 152 -2.72 24.18 0.07
N VAL A 153 -3.67 23.24 0.03
CA VAL A 153 -3.57 21.95 0.75
C VAL A 153 -2.41 21.12 0.23
N VAL A 154 -2.27 21.00 -1.10
CA VAL A 154 -1.15 20.27 -1.71
C VAL A 154 0.18 20.85 -1.29
N MET A 155 0.32 22.18 -1.37
CA MET A 155 1.56 22.89 -0.99
C MET A 155 1.90 22.68 0.49
N ALA A 156 0.94 22.84 1.37
CA ALA A 156 1.15 22.64 2.81
C ALA A 156 1.54 21.20 3.13
N SER A 157 0.89 20.21 2.51
CA SER A 157 1.20 18.79 2.70
C SER A 157 2.61 18.45 2.22
N LYS A 158 3.06 18.99 1.08
CA LYS A 158 4.43 18.84 0.58
C LYS A 158 5.46 19.47 1.54
N GLN A 159 5.17 20.63 2.09
CA GLN A 159 6.05 21.27 3.07
C GLN A 159 6.19 20.42 4.34
N VAL A 160 5.10 19.88 4.86
CA VAL A 160 5.14 18.96 6.01
C VAL A 160 5.97 17.73 5.72
N TYR A 161 5.81 17.13 4.55
CA TYR A 161 6.62 15.98 4.13
C TYR A 161 8.11 16.32 4.09
N GLU A 162 8.50 17.43 3.45
CA GLU A 162 9.89 17.86 3.36
C GLU A 162 10.50 18.17 4.73
N LEU A 163 9.74 18.79 5.64
CA LEU A 163 10.19 19.05 7.00
C LEU A 163 10.45 17.75 7.77
N ASN A 164 9.55 16.78 7.65
CA ASN A 164 9.74 15.47 8.26
C ASN A 164 10.98 14.75 7.72
N GLU A 165 11.21 14.76 6.41
CA GLU A 165 12.44 14.20 5.83
C GLU A 165 13.73 14.86 6.38
N ARG A 166 13.69 16.19 6.58
CA ARG A 166 14.84 16.92 7.16
C ARG A 166 15.07 16.55 8.63
N LEU A 167 13.99 16.35 9.39
CA LEU A 167 14.07 15.94 10.78
C LEU A 167 14.66 14.53 10.93
N GLU A 168 14.21 13.58 10.13
CA GLU A 168 14.76 12.21 10.15
C GLU A 168 16.26 12.20 9.81
N LYS A 169 16.67 12.88 8.73
CA LYS A 169 18.10 13.00 8.37
C LYS A 169 18.99 13.65 9.44
N ARG A 170 18.40 14.41 10.38
CA ARG A 170 19.15 14.97 11.52
C ARG A 170 19.29 13.97 12.64
N LYS A 171 18.27 13.15 12.90
CA LYS A 171 18.34 12.07 13.90
C LYS A 171 19.39 11.01 13.55
N ASP A 172 19.53 10.68 12.25
CA ASP A 172 20.51 9.70 11.78
C ASP A 172 21.98 10.19 11.90
N LYS A 173 22.19 11.48 12.19
CA LYS A 173 23.52 12.09 12.34
C LYS A 173 23.91 12.38 13.78
N ALA A 174 22.99 12.17 14.72
CA ALA A 174 23.20 12.38 16.16
C ALA A 174 23.47 11.05 16.87
#